data_c5b8bc5006eb88de32aa0a750ae4877f
#
_entry.id   c5b8bc5006eb88de32aa0a750ae4877f
#
_cell.length_a   1.000
_cell.length_b   1.000
_cell.length_c   1.000
_cell.angle_alpha   90.00
_cell.angle_beta   90.00
_cell.angle_gamma   90.00
#
_symmetry.space_group_name_H-M   'P 1'
#
loop_
_entity.id
_entity.type
_entity.pdbx_description
1 polymer ?
#
loop_
_entity_poly.entity_id
_entity_poly.type
_entity_poly.pdbx_seq_one_letter_code
_entity_poly.pdbx_strand_id
1 'polypeptide(L)'
;MTPRLNPFAAAPAPMQKWLDFSKGILQTGLEESLMELVEIRASQINGCAVCIHMHTAAARNRGETEQRLYLLDAWRESPLYSARERAALAWTEALTLVSETHAPDAVYQALQAQFTPEEQVALTLLIVTINGWNRIQVGFRAVHPVAKREAA
;
A
#
# COMPACT_ATOMS: atom_id res chain seq x y z
N MET A 1 -18.49 -12.67 -6.40
CA MET A 1 -17.75 -12.00 -7.53
C MET A 1 -16.92 -13.07 -8.22
N THR A 2 -16.94 -13.15 -9.56
CA THR A 2 -16.18 -14.16 -10.32
C THR A 2 -14.88 -13.54 -10.85
N PRO A 3 -13.71 -14.16 -10.63
CA PRO A 3 -12.45 -13.72 -11.23
C PRO A 3 -12.54 -13.68 -12.77
N ARG A 4 -11.83 -12.72 -13.39
CA ARG A 4 -11.78 -12.60 -14.87
C ARG A 4 -10.69 -13.47 -15.46
N LEU A 5 -9.50 -13.41 -14.87
CA LEU A 5 -8.30 -14.08 -15.36
C LEU A 5 -7.33 -14.30 -14.19
N ASN A 6 -6.59 -15.41 -14.22
CA ASN A 6 -5.43 -15.59 -13.37
C ASN A 6 -4.16 -15.11 -14.11
N PRO A 7 -3.57 -13.95 -13.74
CA PRO A 7 -2.42 -13.38 -14.45
C PRO A 7 -1.17 -14.27 -14.35
N PHE A 8 -0.99 -15.00 -13.24
CA PHE A 8 0.15 -15.92 -13.07
C PHE A 8 0.05 -17.14 -13.97
N ALA A 9 -1.16 -17.62 -14.24
CA ALA A 9 -1.36 -18.71 -15.17
C ALA A 9 -1.25 -18.25 -16.63
N ALA A 10 -1.76 -17.05 -16.94
CA ALA A 10 -1.76 -16.53 -18.30
C ALA A 10 -0.39 -15.99 -18.77
N ALA A 11 0.38 -15.39 -17.87
CA ALA A 11 1.67 -14.77 -18.18
C ALA A 11 2.69 -15.00 -17.04
N PRO A 12 3.15 -16.25 -16.79
CA PRO A 12 3.98 -16.57 -15.63
C PRO A 12 5.30 -15.81 -15.61
N ALA A 13 5.99 -15.68 -16.73
CA ALA A 13 7.31 -15.05 -16.77
C ALA A 13 7.26 -13.53 -16.48
N PRO A 14 6.39 -12.70 -17.08
CA PRO A 14 6.22 -11.31 -16.68
C PRO A 14 5.79 -11.15 -15.21
N MET A 15 4.86 -12.00 -14.73
CA MET A 15 4.38 -11.93 -13.34
C MET A 15 5.46 -12.30 -12.33
N GLN A 16 6.36 -13.26 -12.68
CA GLN A 16 7.49 -13.58 -11.83
C GLN A 16 8.47 -12.38 -11.72
N LYS A 17 8.81 -11.72 -12.83
CA LYS A 17 9.66 -10.52 -12.81
C LYS A 17 9.06 -9.40 -11.97
N TRP A 18 7.74 -9.20 -12.06
CA TRP A 18 7.02 -8.22 -11.26
C TRP A 18 7.08 -8.57 -9.76
N LEU A 19 6.90 -9.85 -9.42
CA LEU A 19 7.00 -10.34 -8.05
C LEU A 19 8.43 -10.19 -7.50
N ASP A 20 9.45 -10.49 -8.29
CA ASP A 20 10.85 -10.37 -7.88
C ASP A 20 11.24 -8.91 -7.65
N PHE A 21 10.80 -7.98 -8.52
CA PHE A 21 10.94 -6.55 -8.29
C PHE A 21 10.27 -6.11 -6.98
N SER A 22 9.01 -6.53 -6.75
CA SER A 22 8.26 -6.21 -5.53
C SER A 22 8.99 -6.67 -4.27
N LYS A 23 9.54 -7.90 -4.29
CA LYS A 23 10.33 -8.43 -3.17
C LYS A 23 11.61 -7.63 -2.91
N GLY A 24 12.26 -7.14 -3.97
CA GLY A 24 13.45 -6.30 -3.84
C GLY A 24 13.16 -4.97 -3.13
N ILE A 25 11.98 -4.38 -3.38
CA ILE A 25 11.57 -3.13 -2.72
C ILE A 25 11.38 -3.32 -1.20
N LEU A 26 10.90 -4.48 -0.76
CA LEU A 26 10.75 -4.77 0.68
C LEU A 26 12.09 -4.88 1.43
N GLN A 27 13.21 -4.93 0.72
CA GLN A 27 14.57 -5.03 1.29
C GLN A 27 15.31 -3.69 1.30
N THR A 28 14.63 -2.56 1.05
CA THR A 28 15.25 -1.23 0.94
C THR A 28 15.57 -0.56 2.27
N GLY A 29 15.26 -1.19 3.40
CA GLY A 29 15.57 -0.67 4.73
C GLY A 29 14.50 0.27 5.33
N LEU A 30 13.38 0.50 4.64
CA LEU A 30 12.22 1.16 5.25
C LEU A 30 11.61 0.27 6.36
N GLU A 31 11.05 0.91 7.37
CA GLU A 31 10.38 0.21 8.47
C GLU A 31 9.19 -0.61 7.95
N GLU A 32 9.13 -1.90 8.28
CA GLU A 32 8.05 -2.78 7.82
C GLU A 32 6.66 -2.27 8.21
N SER A 33 6.51 -1.70 9.42
CA SER A 33 5.26 -1.10 9.87
C SER A 33 4.84 0.09 9.01
N LEU A 34 5.79 0.93 8.57
CA LEU A 34 5.53 2.05 7.68
C LEU A 34 5.13 1.54 6.28
N MET A 35 5.81 0.53 5.77
CA MET A 35 5.48 -0.05 4.46
C MET A 35 4.04 -0.57 4.42
N GLU A 36 3.60 -1.31 5.45
CA GLU A 36 2.21 -1.80 5.51
C GLU A 36 1.18 -0.64 5.54
N LEU A 37 1.42 0.43 6.29
CA LEU A 37 0.51 1.58 6.30
C LEU A 37 0.39 2.24 4.92
N VAL A 38 1.50 2.40 4.22
CA VAL A 38 1.56 2.94 2.85
C VAL A 38 0.77 2.05 1.88
N GLU A 39 0.99 0.74 1.93
CA GLU A 39 0.34 -0.24 1.05
C GLU A 39 -1.17 -0.34 1.32
N ILE A 40 -1.57 -0.29 2.61
CA ILE A 40 -2.99 -0.23 2.99
C ILE A 40 -3.62 1.05 2.47
N ARG A 41 -2.97 2.22 2.68
CA ARG A 41 -3.54 3.51 2.28
C ARG A 41 -3.74 3.61 0.77
N ALA A 42 -2.75 3.27 -0.02
CA ALA A 42 -2.88 3.22 -1.49
C ALA A 42 -4.00 2.26 -1.92
N SER A 43 -4.13 1.12 -1.24
CA SER A 43 -5.15 0.11 -1.54
C SER A 43 -6.58 0.57 -1.16
N GLN A 44 -6.73 1.37 -0.09
CA GLN A 44 -7.99 2.03 0.26
C GLN A 44 -8.43 3.00 -0.85
N ILE A 45 -7.54 3.86 -1.31
CA ILE A 45 -7.81 4.82 -2.39
C ILE A 45 -8.22 4.11 -3.68
N ASN A 46 -7.51 3.05 -4.05
CA ASN A 46 -7.77 2.27 -5.27
C ASN A 46 -8.92 1.25 -5.13
N GLY A 47 -9.47 1.04 -3.93
CA GLY A 47 -10.53 0.06 -3.69
C GLY A 47 -10.11 -1.39 -3.89
N CYS A 48 -8.84 -1.76 -3.59
CA CYS A 48 -8.35 -3.13 -3.75
C CYS A 48 -8.62 -3.99 -2.52
N ALA A 49 -9.75 -4.69 -2.50
CA ALA A 49 -10.15 -5.52 -1.35
C ALA A 49 -9.12 -6.62 -0.99
N VAL A 50 -8.52 -7.28 -1.98
CA VAL A 50 -7.49 -8.31 -1.77
C VAL A 50 -6.26 -7.71 -1.10
N CYS A 51 -5.80 -6.54 -1.56
CA CYS A 51 -4.62 -5.88 -1.03
C CYS A 51 -4.89 -5.36 0.40
N ILE A 52 -6.04 -4.73 0.64
CA ILE A 52 -6.45 -4.30 1.99
C ILE A 52 -6.47 -5.50 2.95
N HIS A 53 -7.12 -6.60 2.55
CA HIS A 53 -7.18 -7.82 3.37
C HIS A 53 -5.79 -8.36 3.71
N MET A 54 -4.91 -8.45 2.73
CA MET A 54 -3.57 -9.01 2.89
C MET A 54 -2.69 -8.13 3.78
N HIS A 55 -2.62 -6.83 3.49
CA HIS A 55 -1.75 -5.90 4.21
C HIS A 55 -2.26 -5.58 5.62
N THR A 56 -3.58 -5.51 5.84
CA THR A 56 -4.11 -5.37 7.22
C THR A 56 -3.80 -6.60 8.08
N ALA A 57 -3.88 -7.80 7.50
CA ALA A 57 -3.50 -9.02 8.22
C ALA A 57 -1.98 -9.04 8.53
N ALA A 58 -1.14 -8.63 7.57
CA ALA A 58 0.31 -8.55 7.76
C ALA A 58 0.69 -7.50 8.82
N ALA A 59 0.09 -6.31 8.78
CA ALA A 59 0.30 -5.25 9.77
C ALA A 59 -0.07 -5.72 11.18
N ARG A 60 -1.23 -6.36 11.36
CA ARG A 60 -1.66 -6.92 12.65
C ARG A 60 -0.69 -7.98 13.18
N ASN A 61 -0.20 -8.86 12.33
CA ASN A 61 0.78 -9.88 12.71
C ASN A 61 2.11 -9.27 13.17
N ARG A 62 2.41 -8.02 12.77
CA ARG A 62 3.58 -7.23 13.21
C ARG A 62 3.28 -6.32 14.41
N GLY A 63 2.09 -6.42 15.00
CA GLY A 63 1.71 -5.67 16.20
C GLY A 63 0.98 -4.34 15.94
N GLU A 64 0.57 -4.05 14.70
CA GLU A 64 -0.26 -2.89 14.41
C GLU A 64 -1.64 -3.03 15.07
N THR A 65 -2.17 -1.93 15.60
CA THR A 65 -3.43 -1.93 16.32
C THR A 65 -4.63 -1.79 15.38
N GLU A 66 -5.76 -2.41 15.75
CA GLU A 66 -7.01 -2.25 15.01
C GLU A 66 -7.44 -0.79 14.93
N GLN A 67 -7.26 -0.03 16.04
CA GLN A 67 -7.62 1.39 16.07
C GLN A 67 -6.87 2.19 14.99
N ARG A 68 -5.57 1.98 14.84
CA ARG A 68 -4.78 2.67 13.80
C ARG A 68 -5.20 2.23 12.41
N LEU A 69 -5.48 0.94 12.20
CA LEU A 69 -5.96 0.44 10.90
C LEU A 69 -7.33 1.01 10.54
N TYR A 70 -8.26 1.11 11.50
CA TYR A 70 -9.59 1.68 11.27
C TYR A 70 -9.56 3.18 10.95
N LEU A 71 -8.62 3.90 11.57
CA LEU A 71 -8.48 5.35 11.41
C LEU A 71 -7.51 5.76 10.30
N LEU A 72 -6.92 4.80 9.56
CA LEU A 72 -5.93 5.11 8.54
C LEU A 72 -6.50 5.94 7.38
N ASP A 73 -7.77 5.79 7.04
CA ASP A 73 -8.42 6.63 6.04
C ASP A 73 -8.57 8.10 6.50
N ALA A 74 -8.67 8.30 7.81
CA ALA A 74 -8.78 9.61 8.46
C ALA A 74 -7.49 10.04 9.19
N TRP A 75 -6.33 9.57 8.75
CA TRP A 75 -5.05 9.77 9.43
C TRP A 75 -4.71 11.25 9.69
N ARG A 76 -5.20 12.18 8.86
CA ARG A 76 -4.96 13.61 9.02
C ARG A 76 -5.58 14.18 10.30
N GLU A 77 -6.74 13.67 10.70
CA GLU A 77 -7.49 14.08 11.90
C GLU A 77 -7.07 13.29 13.16
N SER A 78 -6.26 12.24 12.99
CA SER A 78 -5.87 11.33 14.09
C SER A 78 -4.50 11.70 14.66
N PRO A 79 -4.31 11.76 15.99
CA PRO A 79 -3.01 11.98 16.62
C PRO A 79 -2.13 10.71 16.66
N LEU A 80 -2.61 9.58 16.14
CA LEU A 80 -1.95 8.27 16.27
C LEU A 80 -0.76 8.06 15.32
N TYR A 81 -0.54 8.96 14.36
CA TYR A 81 0.52 8.82 13.35
C TYR A 81 1.64 9.83 13.59
N SER A 82 2.87 9.35 13.57
CA SER A 82 4.08 10.16 13.70
C SER A 82 4.27 11.13 12.53
N ALA A 83 5.14 12.12 12.67
CA ALA A 83 5.47 13.05 11.60
C ALA A 83 5.99 12.32 10.35
N ARG A 84 6.81 11.27 10.53
CA ARG A 84 7.36 10.45 9.47
C ARG A 84 6.26 9.66 8.74
N GLU A 85 5.35 9.02 9.48
CA GLU A 85 4.20 8.31 8.90
C GLU A 85 3.26 9.26 8.15
N ARG A 86 2.98 10.43 8.72
CA ARG A 86 2.13 11.45 8.08
C ARG A 86 2.74 11.95 6.77
N ALA A 87 4.04 12.14 6.70
CA ALA A 87 4.73 12.52 5.47
C ALA A 87 4.66 11.41 4.41
N ALA A 88 4.87 10.14 4.82
CA ALA A 88 4.73 8.99 3.93
C ALA A 88 3.29 8.83 3.41
N LEU A 89 2.28 8.95 4.27
CA LEU A 89 0.87 8.84 3.89
C LEU A 89 0.44 9.97 2.94
N ALA A 90 0.91 11.21 3.19
CA ALA A 90 0.65 12.33 2.28
C ALA A 90 1.27 12.08 0.89
N TRP A 91 2.51 11.57 0.85
CA TRP A 91 3.18 11.21 -0.40
C TRP A 91 2.49 10.05 -1.12
N THR A 92 2.01 9.06 -0.35
CA THR A 92 1.22 7.95 -0.88
C THR A 92 -0.05 8.42 -1.58
N GLU A 93 -0.81 9.32 -0.96
CA GLU A 93 -2.03 9.88 -1.56
C GLU A 93 -1.70 10.70 -2.80
N ALA A 94 -0.67 11.56 -2.72
CA ALA A 94 -0.26 12.39 -3.85
C ALA A 94 0.12 11.55 -5.08
N LEU A 95 0.89 10.47 -4.90
CA LEU A 95 1.30 9.61 -6.01
C LEU A 95 0.22 8.62 -6.46
N THR A 96 -0.66 8.17 -5.56
CA THR A 96 -1.76 7.29 -5.94
C THR A 96 -2.78 8.02 -6.81
N LEU A 97 -3.01 9.30 -6.52
CA LEU A 97 -3.89 10.21 -7.27
C LEU A 97 -3.10 11.20 -8.14
N VAL A 98 -1.97 10.77 -8.70
CA VAL A 98 -1.02 11.66 -9.39
C VAL A 98 -1.65 12.43 -10.56
N SER A 99 -2.65 11.87 -11.23
CA SER A 99 -3.38 12.55 -12.30
C SER A 99 -4.21 13.76 -11.82
N GLU A 100 -4.51 13.82 -10.52
CA GLU A 100 -5.30 14.88 -9.89
C GLU A 100 -4.40 15.85 -9.13
N THR A 101 -3.44 15.32 -8.41
CA THR A 101 -2.61 16.06 -7.46
C THR A 101 -1.36 16.67 -8.08
N HIS A 102 -0.81 16.02 -9.13
CA HIS A 102 0.48 16.35 -9.76
C HIS A 102 1.64 16.41 -8.75
N ALA A 103 1.56 15.66 -7.64
CA ALA A 103 2.59 15.58 -6.59
C ALA A 103 3.08 16.97 -6.13
N PRO A 104 2.30 17.75 -5.36
CA PRO A 104 2.59 19.14 -5.03
C PRO A 104 3.92 19.30 -4.26
N ASP A 105 4.64 20.39 -4.53
CA ASP A 105 5.93 20.69 -3.88
C ASP A 105 5.84 20.70 -2.34
N ALA A 106 4.73 21.17 -1.76
CA ALA A 106 4.56 21.19 -0.32
C ALA A 106 4.53 19.77 0.30
N VAL A 107 3.96 18.78 -0.41
CA VAL A 107 3.97 17.38 0.02
C VAL A 107 5.37 16.80 -0.10
N TYR A 108 6.09 17.12 -1.17
CA TYR A 108 7.47 16.69 -1.36
C TYR A 108 8.41 17.28 -0.32
N GLN A 109 8.25 18.57 0.04
CA GLN A 109 9.04 19.21 1.11
C GLN A 109 8.79 18.54 2.47
N ALA A 110 7.54 18.16 2.78
CA ALA A 110 7.24 17.41 3.99
C ALA A 110 7.91 16.02 3.99
N LEU A 111 7.97 15.35 2.84
CA LEU A 111 8.70 14.11 2.65
C LEU A 111 10.20 14.29 2.91
N GLN A 112 10.83 15.30 2.29
CA GLN A 112 12.25 15.60 2.44
C GLN A 112 12.65 15.87 3.91
N ALA A 113 11.76 16.44 4.70
CA ALA A 113 12.00 16.70 6.12
C ALA A 113 12.09 15.44 6.98
N GLN A 114 11.60 14.28 6.49
CA GLN A 114 11.48 13.05 7.25
C GLN A 114 12.27 11.86 6.66
N PHE A 115 12.70 11.94 5.40
CA PHE A 115 13.30 10.85 4.65
C PHE A 115 14.59 11.27 3.94
N THR A 116 15.62 10.44 4.00
CA THR A 116 16.83 10.61 3.18
C THR A 116 16.50 10.46 1.69
N PRO A 117 17.36 10.93 0.78
CA PRO A 117 17.14 10.73 -0.67
C PRO A 117 16.94 9.28 -1.07
N GLU A 118 17.68 8.33 -0.47
CA GLU A 118 17.51 6.91 -0.73
C GLU A 118 16.14 6.41 -0.26
N GLU A 119 15.72 6.80 0.94
CA GLU A 119 14.41 6.43 1.48
C GLU A 119 13.25 7.04 0.67
N GLN A 120 13.41 8.27 0.15
CA GLN A 120 12.41 8.90 -0.73
C GLN A 120 12.21 8.08 -2.01
N VAL A 121 13.28 7.58 -2.61
CA VAL A 121 13.23 6.71 -3.78
C VAL A 121 12.60 5.35 -3.41
N ALA A 122 13.02 4.74 -2.31
CA ALA A 122 12.48 3.48 -1.83
C ALA A 122 10.97 3.55 -1.57
N LEU A 123 10.52 4.61 -0.86
CA LEU A 123 9.10 4.87 -0.61
C LEU A 123 8.31 5.10 -1.90
N THR A 124 8.87 5.87 -2.84
CA THR A 124 8.24 6.09 -4.15
C THR A 124 8.08 4.79 -4.92
N LEU A 125 9.10 3.94 -4.94
CA LEU A 125 9.03 2.63 -5.59
C LEU A 125 8.04 1.69 -4.91
N LEU A 126 7.94 1.72 -3.58
CA LEU A 126 6.92 0.98 -2.83
C LEU A 126 5.51 1.40 -3.25
N ILE A 127 5.26 2.73 -3.32
CA ILE A 127 3.96 3.28 -3.75
C ILE A 127 3.65 2.87 -5.21
N VAL A 128 4.61 2.93 -6.11
CA VAL A 128 4.45 2.48 -7.50
C VAL A 128 4.11 0.99 -7.54
N THR A 129 4.80 0.19 -6.74
CA THR A 129 4.62 -1.25 -6.66
C THR A 129 3.22 -1.62 -6.18
N ILE A 130 2.76 -1.05 -5.07
CA ILE A 130 1.40 -1.34 -4.57
C ILE A 130 0.33 -0.83 -5.51
N ASN A 131 0.50 0.34 -6.12
CA ASN A 131 -0.40 0.83 -7.15
C ASN A 131 -0.46 -0.09 -8.38
N GLY A 132 0.65 -0.69 -8.78
CA GLY A 132 0.71 -1.72 -9.81
C GLY A 132 -0.07 -2.97 -9.43
N TRP A 133 0.15 -3.49 -8.22
CA TRP A 133 -0.60 -4.63 -7.68
C TRP A 133 -2.10 -4.34 -7.60
N ASN A 134 -2.50 -3.16 -7.09
CA ASN A 134 -3.91 -2.78 -7.03
C ASN A 134 -4.57 -2.87 -8.41
N ARG A 135 -3.91 -2.36 -9.46
CA ARG A 135 -4.42 -2.40 -10.84
C ARG A 135 -4.55 -3.82 -11.38
N ILE A 136 -3.57 -4.68 -11.10
CA ILE A 136 -3.61 -6.10 -11.48
C ILE A 136 -4.78 -6.79 -10.76
N GLN A 137 -4.88 -6.65 -9.44
CA GLN A 137 -5.88 -7.34 -8.63
C GLN A 137 -7.31 -6.86 -8.93
N VAL A 138 -7.52 -5.55 -9.02
CA VAL A 138 -8.82 -4.97 -9.36
C VAL A 138 -9.19 -5.27 -10.82
N GLY A 139 -8.23 -5.12 -11.74
CA GLY A 139 -8.43 -5.35 -13.17
C GLY A 139 -8.87 -6.78 -13.47
N PHE A 140 -8.25 -7.78 -12.82
CA PHE A 140 -8.59 -9.19 -13.01
C PHE A 140 -9.61 -9.73 -12.00
N ARG A 141 -10.16 -8.87 -11.12
CA ARG A 141 -11.16 -9.24 -10.11
C ARG A 141 -10.69 -10.36 -9.19
N ALA A 142 -9.49 -10.24 -8.65
CA ALA A 142 -9.02 -11.17 -7.65
C ALA A 142 -9.93 -11.17 -6.41
N VAL A 143 -10.09 -12.33 -5.79
CA VAL A 143 -10.97 -12.52 -4.63
C VAL A 143 -10.13 -12.89 -3.41
N HIS A 144 -10.33 -12.20 -2.29
CA HIS A 144 -9.73 -12.54 -1.01
C HIS A 144 -10.48 -13.71 -0.34
N PRO A 145 -9.82 -14.46 0.55
CA PRO A 145 -10.49 -15.48 1.37
C PRO A 145 -11.61 -14.86 2.20
N VAL A 146 -12.71 -15.59 2.32
CA VAL A 146 -13.83 -15.21 3.20
C VAL A 146 -13.80 -16.09 4.44
N ALA A 147 -13.64 -15.50 5.63
CA ALA A 147 -13.77 -16.21 6.88
C ALA A 147 -15.19 -16.73 7.00
N LYS A 148 -15.36 -18.02 7.32
CA LYS A 148 -16.68 -18.55 7.69
C LYS A 148 -17.13 -17.84 8.97
N ARG A 149 -18.31 -17.20 8.95
CA ARG A 149 -18.94 -16.74 10.20
C ARG A 149 -19.24 -17.99 11.01
N GLU A 150 -18.68 -18.08 12.20
CA GLU A 150 -19.21 -19.01 13.18
C GLU A 150 -20.67 -18.60 13.44
N ALA A 151 -21.59 -19.56 13.29
CA ALA A 151 -23.00 -19.32 13.63
C ALA A 151 -23.06 -19.03 15.14
N ALA A 152 -23.60 -17.87 15.50
CA ALA A 152 -23.88 -17.53 16.89
C ALA A 152 -24.97 -18.43 17.47
#